data_d6e358a17c1ea8342190ea5b96d3a2a9
#
_entry.id   d6e358a17c1ea8342190ea5b96d3a2a9
#
_cell.length_a   1.000
_cell.length_b   1.000
_cell.length_c   1.000
_cell.angle_alpha   90.00
_cell.angle_beta   90.00
_cell.angle_gamma   90.00
#
_symmetry.space_group_name_H-M   'P 1'
#
loop_
_entity.id
_entity.type
_entity.pdbx_description
1 polymer ?
#
loop_
_entity_poly.entity_id
_entity_poly.type
_entity_poly.pdbx_seq_one_letter_code
_entity_poly.pdbx_strand_id
1 'polypeptide(L)'
;MNRRGFLSLATCAALVGSARAEQPASWRPGVALVLGGGGCRGYGHIGVIRALESNSLRPDLVVGSSVGSLVGAFYAAGLTADRLERLGSRLTPNLLRDWIFPKLGIFGGDAIRRFVIATVGERTIESLPMRFAAVATDLRTGAQKVFDRGDLGRAVQASSSAPGLMEPVRVDGGEYVDGNISAPVPVGAARRLGARRVLAVDVTFPPEQADLADPFDALYQAISILTRRLALEDRAGADLLIEPNLPEHHDMSAATLKALVDAGERSALEAMPRLRALFARAGT
;
A
#
# COMPACT_ATOMS: atom_id res chain seq x y z
N MET A 1 -20.82 -59.04 32.47
CA MET A 1 -22.01 -58.14 32.52
C MET A 1 -21.56 -56.78 32.95
N ASN A 2 -21.91 -55.79 32.21
CA ASN A 2 -21.94 -54.33 32.30
C ASN A 2 -21.13 -53.60 31.27
N ARG A 3 -21.89 -53.18 30.23
CA ARG A 3 -21.47 -52.22 29.21
C ARG A 3 -21.60 -50.81 29.80
N ARG A 4 -20.51 -50.03 29.80
CA ARG A 4 -20.56 -48.57 30.01
C ARG A 4 -20.31 -47.92 28.70
N GLY A 5 -21.35 -47.21 28.21
CA GLY A 5 -21.31 -46.43 26.98
C GLY A 5 -20.44 -45.21 27.15
N PHE A 6 -19.60 -44.95 26.17
CA PHE A 6 -18.90 -43.66 25.97
C PHE A 6 -19.80 -42.77 25.14
N LEU A 7 -20.31 -41.71 25.76
CA LEU A 7 -20.93 -40.58 25.06
C LEU A 7 -19.80 -39.74 24.45
N SER A 8 -19.71 -39.75 23.13
CA SER A 8 -18.86 -38.87 22.36
C SER A 8 -19.57 -37.53 22.18
N LEU A 9 -19.15 -36.47 22.87
CA LEU A 9 -19.56 -35.10 22.56
C LEU A 9 -18.80 -34.65 21.31
N ALA A 10 -19.49 -34.64 20.19
CA ALA A 10 -19.04 -33.98 18.99
C ALA A 10 -19.23 -32.46 19.14
N THR A 11 -18.15 -31.72 19.39
CA THR A 11 -18.14 -30.27 19.40
C THR A 11 -18.15 -29.80 17.94
N CYS A 12 -19.31 -29.35 17.46
CA CYS A 12 -19.42 -28.61 16.20
C CYS A 12 -18.77 -27.22 16.36
N ALA A 13 -17.53 -27.09 15.94
CA ALA A 13 -16.93 -25.79 15.70
C ALA A 13 -17.56 -25.21 14.41
N ALA A 14 -18.51 -24.30 14.58
CA ALA A 14 -19.05 -23.53 13.47
C ALA A 14 -17.95 -22.61 12.92
N LEU A 15 -17.34 -23.00 11.80
CA LEU A 15 -16.54 -22.14 10.97
C LEU A 15 -17.45 -21.06 10.36
N VAL A 16 -17.52 -19.89 11.02
CA VAL A 16 -18.06 -18.68 10.41
C VAL A 16 -17.00 -18.16 9.44
N GLY A 17 -16.88 -18.81 8.29
CA GLY A 17 -16.23 -18.25 7.14
C GLY A 17 -17.12 -17.13 6.61
N SER A 18 -16.74 -15.87 6.80
CA SER A 18 -17.34 -14.76 6.08
C SER A 18 -16.97 -14.87 4.60
N ALA A 19 -17.70 -15.72 3.87
CA ALA A 19 -17.63 -15.74 2.42
C ALA A 19 -18.07 -14.34 1.93
N ARG A 20 -17.13 -13.59 1.37
CA ARG A 20 -17.45 -12.38 0.61
C ARG A 20 -18.34 -12.84 -0.55
N ALA A 21 -19.57 -12.33 -0.62
CA ALA A 21 -20.43 -12.55 -1.78
C ALA A 21 -19.64 -12.13 -3.04
N GLU A 22 -19.50 -13.02 -4.01
CA GLU A 22 -18.92 -12.69 -5.32
C GLU A 22 -19.67 -11.47 -5.86
N GLN A 23 -18.95 -10.36 -6.01
CA GLN A 23 -19.53 -9.15 -6.54
C GLN A 23 -19.81 -9.36 -8.03
N PRO A 24 -20.99 -8.99 -8.53
CA PRO A 24 -21.33 -9.18 -9.93
C PRO A 24 -20.29 -8.49 -10.83
N ALA A 25 -20.00 -9.09 -11.98
CA ALA A 25 -19.02 -8.56 -12.95
C ALA A 25 -19.30 -7.12 -13.40
N SER A 26 -20.52 -6.62 -13.19
CA SER A 26 -20.96 -5.26 -13.48
C SER A 26 -20.71 -4.26 -12.33
N TRP A 27 -20.33 -4.74 -11.13
CA TRP A 27 -20.11 -3.84 -10.00
C TRP A 27 -18.81 -3.03 -10.20
N ARG A 28 -18.92 -1.71 -10.13
CA ARG A 28 -17.80 -0.79 -10.27
C ARG A 28 -17.56 -0.06 -8.96
N PRO A 29 -16.30 0.08 -8.52
CA PRO A 29 -15.98 0.86 -7.33
C PRO A 29 -16.48 2.30 -7.49
N GLY A 30 -17.19 2.82 -6.49
CA GLY A 30 -17.58 4.22 -6.43
C GLY A 30 -16.36 5.10 -6.31
N VAL A 31 -15.60 4.95 -5.19
CA VAL A 31 -14.34 5.67 -4.95
C VAL A 31 -13.20 4.67 -4.77
N ALA A 32 -12.13 4.86 -5.53
CA ALA A 32 -10.84 4.22 -5.27
C ALA A 32 -9.90 5.18 -4.53
N LEU A 33 -9.25 4.67 -3.48
CA LEU A 33 -8.12 5.30 -2.81
C LEU A 33 -6.83 4.78 -3.47
N VAL A 34 -6.09 5.67 -4.10
CA VAL A 34 -4.79 5.37 -4.70
C VAL A 34 -3.69 5.89 -3.80
N LEU A 35 -2.80 4.99 -3.37
CA LEU A 35 -1.68 5.28 -2.48
C LEU A 35 -0.37 5.15 -3.25
N GLY A 36 0.30 6.27 -3.45
CA GLY A 36 1.57 6.33 -4.16
C GLY A 36 2.73 5.73 -3.36
N GLY A 37 3.84 5.47 -4.06
CA GLY A 37 5.08 5.07 -3.42
C GLY A 37 5.86 6.27 -2.88
N GLY A 38 6.83 5.99 -1.99
CA GLY A 38 7.64 7.05 -1.37
C GLY A 38 8.36 6.61 -0.10
N GLY A 39 8.65 5.32 0.06
CA GLY A 39 9.40 4.80 1.19
C GLY A 39 8.79 5.22 2.54
N CYS A 40 9.62 5.79 3.43
CA CYS A 40 9.18 6.26 4.76
C CYS A 40 8.11 7.36 4.71
N ARG A 41 8.03 8.15 3.64
CA ARG A 41 6.97 9.16 3.46
C ARG A 41 5.56 8.54 3.41
N GLY A 42 5.47 7.22 3.20
CA GLY A 42 4.23 6.45 3.27
C GLY A 42 3.49 6.53 4.61
N TYR A 43 4.14 6.98 5.70
CA TYR A 43 3.43 7.31 6.94
C TYR A 43 2.39 8.42 6.74
N GLY A 44 2.56 9.30 5.77
CA GLY A 44 1.55 10.28 5.37
C GLY A 44 0.24 9.65 4.91
N HIS A 45 0.28 8.46 4.30
CA HIS A 45 -0.94 7.72 3.95
C HIS A 45 -1.79 7.36 5.17
N ILE A 46 -1.14 7.03 6.30
CA ILE A 46 -1.83 6.68 7.54
C ILE A 46 -2.65 7.87 8.04
N GLY A 47 -2.07 9.07 7.98
CA GLY A 47 -2.78 10.30 8.35
C GLY A 47 -3.98 10.58 7.45
N VAL A 48 -3.84 10.41 6.13
CA VAL A 48 -4.97 10.54 5.20
C VAL A 48 -6.07 9.52 5.52
N ILE A 49 -5.71 8.26 5.75
CA ILE A 49 -6.66 7.20 6.14
C ILE A 49 -7.38 7.58 7.44
N ARG A 50 -6.66 8.12 8.44
CA ARG A 50 -7.25 8.57 9.71
C ARG A 50 -8.31 9.66 9.48
N ALA A 51 -8.02 10.66 8.66
CA ALA A 51 -8.98 11.71 8.33
C ALA A 51 -10.21 11.16 7.59
N LEU A 52 -10.05 10.18 6.71
CA LEU A 52 -11.17 9.51 6.05
C LEU A 52 -12.03 8.74 7.05
N GLU A 53 -11.43 7.92 7.93
CA GLU A 53 -12.12 7.14 8.95
C GLU A 53 -12.90 8.03 9.93
N SER A 54 -12.26 9.09 10.43
CA SER A 54 -12.89 10.05 11.38
C SER A 54 -14.08 10.79 10.76
N ASN A 55 -14.18 10.84 9.44
CA ASN A 55 -15.29 11.46 8.71
C ASN A 55 -16.22 10.43 8.04
N SER A 56 -16.10 9.15 8.38
CA SER A 56 -16.92 8.05 7.83
C SER A 56 -16.85 7.94 6.29
N LEU A 57 -15.74 8.36 5.69
CA LEU A 57 -15.48 8.25 4.26
C LEU A 57 -14.71 6.95 4.00
N ARG A 58 -15.38 5.98 3.38
CA ARG A 58 -14.80 4.66 3.13
C ARG A 58 -14.65 4.41 1.62
N PRO A 59 -13.45 4.20 1.10
CA PRO A 59 -13.26 3.80 -0.29
C PRO A 59 -13.73 2.36 -0.53
N ASP A 60 -14.10 2.06 -1.77
CA ASP A 60 -14.53 0.73 -2.20
C ASP A 60 -13.35 -0.13 -2.69
N LEU A 61 -12.30 0.52 -3.14
CA LEU A 61 -11.09 -0.07 -3.70
C LEU A 61 -9.87 0.68 -3.18
N VAL A 62 -8.82 -0.03 -2.83
CA VAL A 62 -7.49 0.53 -2.57
C VAL A 62 -6.52 0.01 -3.62
N VAL A 63 -5.75 0.91 -4.24
CA VAL A 63 -4.69 0.56 -5.19
C VAL A 63 -3.40 1.20 -4.73
N GLY A 64 -2.36 0.40 -4.55
CA GLY A 64 -1.09 0.90 -4.01
C GLY A 64 0.12 0.54 -4.85
N SER A 65 1.13 1.40 -4.80
CA SER A 65 2.48 1.17 -5.34
C SER A 65 3.50 1.25 -4.21
N SER A 66 4.46 0.32 -4.16
CA SER A 66 5.53 0.30 -3.15
C SER A 66 4.97 0.37 -1.71
N VAL A 67 5.44 1.32 -0.88
CA VAL A 67 4.89 1.55 0.47
C VAL A 67 3.38 1.76 0.46
N GLY A 68 2.82 2.37 -0.59
CA GLY A 68 1.38 2.54 -0.75
C GLY A 68 0.67 1.19 -0.89
N SER A 69 1.31 0.18 -1.50
CA SER A 69 0.76 -1.18 -1.54
C SER A 69 0.76 -1.85 -0.16
N LEU A 70 1.79 -1.63 0.64
CA LEU A 70 1.90 -2.16 2.00
C LEU A 70 0.85 -1.57 2.94
N VAL A 71 0.77 -0.24 3.00
CA VAL A 71 -0.23 0.48 3.82
C VAL A 71 -1.64 0.13 3.34
N GLY A 72 -1.84 0.12 2.02
CA GLY A 72 -3.11 -0.21 1.38
C GLY A 72 -3.58 -1.64 1.66
N ALA A 73 -2.65 -2.61 1.62
CA ALA A 73 -2.95 -4.00 1.94
C ALA A 73 -3.44 -4.18 3.38
N PHE A 74 -2.77 -3.54 4.33
CA PHE A 74 -3.18 -3.60 5.75
C PHE A 74 -4.51 -2.90 5.99
N TYR A 75 -4.73 -1.75 5.36
CA TYR A 75 -6.00 -1.04 5.44
C TYR A 75 -7.13 -1.87 4.81
N ALA A 76 -6.91 -2.45 3.65
CA ALA A 76 -7.88 -3.33 2.98
C ALA A 76 -8.15 -4.63 3.78
N ALA A 77 -7.18 -5.09 4.57
CA ALA A 77 -7.34 -6.21 5.50
C ALA A 77 -8.14 -5.84 6.77
N GLY A 78 -8.48 -4.56 6.96
CA GLY A 78 -9.31 -4.09 8.07
C GLY A 78 -8.53 -3.47 9.23
N LEU A 79 -7.22 -3.15 9.08
CA LEU A 79 -6.50 -2.39 10.07
C LEU A 79 -6.95 -0.91 10.01
N THR A 80 -7.26 -0.33 11.17
CA THR A 80 -7.54 1.11 11.28
C THR A 80 -6.25 1.93 11.23
N ALA A 81 -6.38 3.23 10.94
CA ALA A 81 -5.24 4.16 10.96
C ALA A 81 -4.44 4.09 12.27
N ASP A 82 -5.11 3.99 13.42
CA ASP A 82 -4.45 3.84 14.73
C ASP A 82 -3.66 2.53 14.85
N ARG A 83 -4.16 1.44 14.26
CA ARG A 83 -3.41 0.18 14.24
C ARG A 83 -2.22 0.25 13.30
N LEU A 84 -2.37 0.91 12.14
CA LEU A 84 -1.29 1.15 11.20
C LEU A 84 -0.17 1.98 11.82
N GLU A 85 -0.49 3.06 12.55
CA GLU A 85 0.49 3.89 13.25
C GLU A 85 1.23 3.10 14.34
N ARG A 86 0.50 2.35 15.17
CA ARG A 86 1.13 1.47 16.18
C ARG A 86 2.00 0.37 15.55
N LEU A 87 1.62 -0.15 14.40
CA LEU A 87 2.42 -1.12 13.67
C LEU A 87 3.71 -0.47 13.18
N GLY A 88 3.59 0.71 12.55
CA GLY A 88 4.72 1.48 12.06
C GLY A 88 5.70 1.88 13.16
N SER A 89 5.21 2.32 14.32
CA SER A 89 6.08 2.71 15.46
C SER A 89 6.87 1.53 16.06
N ARG A 90 6.47 0.30 15.79
CA ARG A 90 7.20 -0.93 16.20
C ARG A 90 8.25 -1.37 15.18
N LEU A 91 8.21 -0.82 13.98
CA LEU A 91 9.26 -1.07 12.99
C LEU A 91 10.52 -0.36 13.50
N THR A 92 11.50 -1.16 13.95
CA THR A 92 12.75 -0.61 14.47
C THR A 92 13.50 0.13 13.36
N PRO A 93 14.29 1.17 13.68
CA PRO A 93 15.14 1.83 12.70
C PRO A 93 16.03 0.85 11.92
N ASN A 94 16.47 -0.24 12.55
CA ASN A 94 17.24 -1.28 11.88
C ASN A 94 16.40 -2.05 10.86
N LEU A 95 15.16 -2.44 11.18
CA LEU A 95 14.27 -3.12 10.26
C LEU A 95 13.91 -2.21 9.07
N LEU A 96 13.67 -0.93 9.34
CA LEU A 96 13.39 0.08 8.29
C LEU A 96 14.64 0.43 7.49
N ARG A 97 15.82 0.54 8.14
CA ARG A 97 17.09 0.76 7.47
C ARG A 97 17.48 -0.41 6.59
N ASP A 98 17.25 -1.62 7.07
CA ASP A 98 17.46 -2.85 6.33
C ASP A 98 16.49 -2.96 5.15
N TRP A 99 15.38 -2.24 5.22
CA TRP A 99 14.34 -2.21 4.20
C TRP A 99 14.50 -1.04 3.21
N ILE A 100 15.04 0.09 3.65
CA ILE A 100 15.18 1.33 2.85
C ILE A 100 16.61 1.53 2.36
N PHE A 101 17.63 1.10 3.12
CA PHE A 101 19.05 1.29 2.84
C PHE A 101 19.89 0.05 3.22
N PRO A 102 19.86 -1.00 2.46
CA PRO A 102 20.76 -2.12 2.71
C PRO A 102 22.19 -1.72 2.33
N LYS A 103 22.95 -1.18 3.28
CA LYS A 103 24.37 -0.81 3.03
C LYS A 103 25.26 -1.98 2.62
N LEU A 104 24.85 -3.23 2.81
CA LEU A 104 25.67 -4.43 2.54
C LEU A 104 24.86 -5.73 2.62
N GLY A 105 23.75 -5.89 1.98
CA GLY A 105 23.15 -7.18 2.14
C GLY A 105 21.98 -7.43 1.23
N ILE A 106 22.19 -8.35 0.43
CA ILE A 106 21.22 -9.26 -0.14
C ILE A 106 20.21 -9.65 0.96
N PHE A 107 19.24 -8.77 1.25
CA PHE A 107 18.08 -9.19 2.03
C PHE A 107 17.25 -10.06 1.13
N GLY A 108 17.25 -11.34 1.44
CA GLY A 108 16.37 -12.29 0.78
C GLY A 108 14.98 -11.72 0.74
N GLY A 109 14.42 -11.57 -0.47
CA GLY A 109 13.20 -10.87 -0.79
C GLY A 109 11.94 -11.23 0.01
N ASP A 110 12.00 -12.20 0.93
CA ASP A 110 10.84 -12.66 1.71
C ASP A 110 10.54 -11.84 2.97
N ALA A 111 11.37 -10.85 3.34
CA ALA A 111 11.13 -10.08 4.56
C ALA A 111 9.79 -9.33 4.54
N ILE A 112 9.45 -8.70 3.42
CA ILE A 112 8.17 -8.00 3.23
C ILE A 112 7.01 -9.00 3.30
N ARG A 113 7.13 -10.11 2.56
CA ARG A 113 6.09 -11.16 2.57
C ARG A 113 5.87 -11.69 3.98
N ARG A 114 6.94 -12.02 4.71
CA ARG A 114 6.85 -12.48 6.11
C ARG A 114 6.20 -11.42 7.01
N PHE A 115 6.52 -10.15 6.82
CA PHE A 115 5.92 -9.06 7.59
C PHE A 115 4.42 -8.93 7.31
N VAL A 116 3.99 -9.04 6.05
CA VAL A 116 2.57 -9.05 5.70
C VAL A 116 1.86 -10.23 6.35
N ILE A 117 2.42 -11.44 6.24
CA ILE A 117 1.86 -12.66 6.85
C ILE A 117 1.78 -12.54 8.37
N ALA A 118 2.84 -12.05 9.02
CA ALA A 118 2.86 -11.86 10.47
C ALA A 118 1.81 -10.85 10.96
N THR A 119 1.43 -9.87 10.10
CA THR A 119 0.51 -8.80 10.45
C THR A 119 -0.95 -9.18 10.22
N VAL A 120 -1.26 -9.82 9.09
CA VAL A 120 -2.66 -10.09 8.67
C VAL A 120 -2.96 -11.56 8.38
N GLY A 121 -1.98 -12.45 8.60
CA GLY A 121 -2.07 -13.87 8.27
C GLY A 121 -1.83 -14.16 6.78
N GLU A 122 -1.72 -15.43 6.44
CA GLU A 122 -1.73 -15.85 5.03
C GLU A 122 -3.11 -15.60 4.45
N ARG A 123 -3.16 -14.74 3.43
CA ARG A 123 -4.41 -14.35 2.75
C ARG A 123 -4.20 -14.21 1.26
N THR A 124 -5.25 -14.46 0.51
CA THR A 124 -5.34 -14.00 -0.87
C THR A 124 -5.95 -12.60 -0.92
N ILE A 125 -5.66 -11.86 -1.99
CA ILE A 125 -6.19 -10.51 -2.20
C ILE A 125 -7.72 -10.54 -2.23
N GLU A 126 -8.31 -11.56 -2.85
CA GLU A 126 -9.77 -11.73 -2.98
C GLU A 126 -10.46 -11.97 -1.63
N SER A 127 -9.73 -12.48 -0.63
CA SER A 127 -10.26 -12.72 0.71
C SER A 127 -10.35 -11.47 1.59
N LEU A 128 -9.83 -10.34 1.13
CA LEU A 128 -9.81 -9.11 1.91
C LEU A 128 -11.22 -8.50 2.04
N PRO A 129 -11.55 -7.89 3.20
CA PRO A 129 -12.84 -7.22 3.42
C PRO A 129 -13.08 -6.02 2.48
N MET A 130 -12.02 -5.40 1.97
CA MET A 130 -12.06 -4.31 1.00
C MET A 130 -11.30 -4.73 -0.25
N ARG A 131 -11.75 -4.34 -1.44
CA ARG A 131 -11.00 -4.61 -2.67
C ARG A 131 -9.64 -3.94 -2.63
N PHE A 132 -8.64 -4.66 -3.08
CA PHE A 132 -7.26 -4.20 -3.09
C PHE A 132 -6.55 -4.63 -4.37
N ALA A 133 -5.60 -3.81 -4.81
CA ALA A 133 -4.63 -4.19 -5.81
C ALA A 133 -3.26 -3.57 -5.50
N ALA A 134 -2.21 -4.36 -5.69
CA ALA A 134 -0.83 -3.90 -5.67
C ALA A 134 -0.32 -3.74 -7.10
N VAL A 135 0.41 -2.66 -7.37
CA VAL A 135 1.03 -2.43 -8.68
C VAL A 135 2.52 -2.68 -8.57
N ALA A 136 3.05 -3.50 -9.49
CA ALA A 136 4.47 -3.75 -9.66
C ALA A 136 4.87 -3.50 -11.11
N THR A 137 6.17 -3.54 -11.38
CA THR A 137 6.74 -3.37 -12.72
C THR A 137 7.33 -4.69 -13.21
N ASP A 138 6.92 -5.15 -14.39
CA ASP A 138 7.58 -6.25 -15.07
C ASP A 138 9.00 -5.84 -15.46
N LEU A 139 10.01 -6.54 -14.94
CA LEU A 139 11.41 -6.15 -15.09
C LEU A 139 11.92 -6.26 -16.53
N ARG A 140 11.29 -7.10 -17.34
CA ARG A 140 11.73 -7.30 -18.73
C ARG A 140 11.15 -6.31 -19.72
N THR A 141 9.91 -5.89 -19.46
CA THR A 141 9.13 -5.08 -20.41
C THR A 141 8.92 -3.64 -19.93
N GLY A 142 9.08 -3.37 -18.63
CA GLY A 142 8.69 -2.11 -18.01
C GLY A 142 7.18 -1.95 -17.84
N ALA A 143 6.37 -2.94 -18.24
CA ALA A 143 4.93 -2.85 -18.15
C ALA A 143 4.42 -2.90 -16.71
N GLN A 144 3.32 -2.19 -16.46
CA GLN A 144 2.62 -2.27 -15.18
C GLN A 144 1.96 -3.65 -15.02
N LYS A 145 2.25 -4.32 -13.91
CA LYS A 145 1.52 -5.50 -13.45
C LYS A 145 0.61 -5.11 -12.29
N VAL A 146 -0.68 -5.35 -12.45
CA VAL A 146 -1.68 -5.16 -11.38
C VAL A 146 -1.99 -6.52 -10.78
N PHE A 147 -1.67 -6.69 -9.50
CA PHE A 147 -2.03 -7.85 -8.71
C PHE A 147 -3.34 -7.55 -7.95
N ASP A 148 -4.46 -8.01 -8.47
CA ASP A 148 -5.80 -7.85 -7.88
C ASP A 148 -6.37 -9.18 -7.35
N ARG A 149 -5.55 -10.25 -7.38
CA ARG A 149 -5.84 -11.60 -6.89
C ARG A 149 -4.56 -12.36 -6.54
N GLY A 150 -4.71 -13.49 -5.84
CA GLY A 150 -3.62 -14.37 -5.43
C GLY A 150 -2.98 -13.98 -4.10
N ASP A 151 -1.76 -14.46 -3.83
CA ASP A 151 -1.02 -14.27 -2.57
C ASP A 151 -0.78 -12.79 -2.27
N LEU A 152 -1.41 -12.28 -1.20
CA LEU A 152 -1.31 -10.88 -0.77
C LEU A 152 0.12 -10.49 -0.45
N GLY A 153 0.82 -11.33 0.30
CA GLY A 153 2.21 -11.05 0.73
C GLY A 153 3.16 -10.99 -0.46
N ARG A 154 2.98 -11.87 -1.43
CA ARG A 154 3.79 -11.90 -2.66
C ARG A 154 3.52 -10.69 -3.55
N ALA A 155 2.26 -10.28 -3.68
CA ALA A 155 1.88 -9.10 -4.45
C ALA A 155 2.48 -7.81 -3.86
N VAL A 156 2.39 -7.64 -2.52
CA VAL A 156 2.99 -6.48 -1.82
C VAL A 156 4.51 -6.53 -1.91
N GLN A 157 5.12 -7.70 -1.78
CA GLN A 157 6.56 -7.89 -1.95
C GLN A 157 7.02 -7.46 -3.34
N ALA A 158 6.35 -7.92 -4.41
CA ALA A 158 6.67 -7.54 -5.79
C ALA A 158 6.56 -6.03 -6.01
N SER A 159 5.47 -5.43 -5.46
CA SER A 159 5.23 -3.99 -5.53
C SER A 159 6.25 -3.14 -4.80
N SER A 160 6.98 -3.71 -3.84
CA SER A 160 7.92 -2.99 -2.96
C SER A 160 9.37 -3.41 -3.14
N SER A 161 9.70 -4.23 -4.15
CA SER A 161 11.06 -4.70 -4.43
C SER A 161 11.86 -3.67 -5.22
N ALA A 162 12.43 -2.69 -4.50
CA ALA A 162 13.20 -1.60 -5.09
C ALA A 162 14.44 -2.12 -5.84
N PRO A 163 14.62 -1.79 -7.14
CA PRO A 163 15.76 -2.23 -7.93
C PRO A 163 17.11 -1.78 -7.32
N GLY A 164 18.07 -2.70 -7.30
CA GLY A 164 19.39 -2.45 -6.68
C GLY A 164 19.43 -2.63 -5.17
N LEU A 165 18.27 -2.66 -4.49
CA LEU A 165 18.15 -2.87 -3.05
C LEU A 165 17.60 -4.25 -2.70
N MET A 166 16.69 -4.77 -3.54
CA MET A 166 16.00 -6.05 -3.33
C MET A 166 16.03 -6.89 -4.61
N GLU A 167 15.96 -8.21 -4.41
CA GLU A 167 15.82 -9.13 -5.52
C GLU A 167 14.46 -8.99 -6.22
N PRO A 168 14.41 -9.14 -7.55
CA PRO A 168 13.14 -9.23 -8.27
C PRO A 168 12.30 -10.41 -7.79
N VAL A 169 11.00 -10.22 -7.69
CA VAL A 169 10.06 -11.24 -7.21
C VAL A 169 9.52 -12.03 -8.39
N ARG A 170 9.62 -13.35 -8.33
CA ARG A 170 9.04 -14.25 -9.34
C ARG A 170 7.62 -14.61 -8.99
N VAL A 171 6.69 -14.33 -9.92
CA VAL A 171 5.27 -14.71 -9.82
C VAL A 171 4.80 -15.16 -11.19
N ASP A 172 4.20 -16.36 -11.27
CA ASP A 172 3.59 -16.90 -12.50
C ASP A 172 4.49 -16.81 -13.76
N GLY A 173 5.79 -17.05 -13.57
CA GLY A 173 6.78 -17.02 -14.65
C GLY A 173 7.29 -15.62 -15.04
N GLY A 174 6.75 -14.54 -14.47
CA GLY A 174 7.27 -13.17 -14.59
C GLY A 174 8.23 -12.80 -13.48
N GLU A 175 9.07 -11.79 -13.71
CA GLU A 175 9.97 -11.19 -12.73
C GLU A 175 9.58 -9.72 -12.51
N TYR A 176 9.28 -9.36 -11.26
CA TYR A 176 8.70 -8.07 -10.93
C TYR A 176 9.56 -7.30 -9.94
N VAL A 177 9.59 -5.99 -10.11
CA VAL A 177 10.23 -5.02 -9.23
C VAL A 177 9.23 -3.95 -8.81
N ASP A 178 9.69 -3.01 -7.99
CA ASP A 178 8.90 -1.94 -7.39
C ASP A 178 7.99 -1.23 -8.41
N GLY A 179 6.75 -1.00 -8.00
CA GLY A 179 5.73 -0.35 -8.81
C GLY A 179 6.06 1.10 -9.17
N ASN A 180 6.91 1.78 -8.40
CA ASN A 180 7.32 3.15 -8.67
C ASN A 180 8.01 3.34 -10.02
N ILE A 181 8.60 2.26 -10.57
CA ILE A 181 9.29 2.32 -11.86
C ILE A 181 8.31 2.55 -13.02
N SER A 182 7.07 2.06 -12.91
CA SER A 182 6.07 2.17 -13.99
C SER A 182 4.79 2.89 -13.59
N ALA A 183 4.49 3.00 -12.30
CA ALA A 183 3.28 3.65 -11.78
C ALA A 183 3.47 4.11 -10.32
N PRO A 184 4.21 5.19 -10.08
CA PRO A 184 4.44 5.71 -8.73
C PRO A 184 3.15 6.15 -8.04
N VAL A 185 2.17 6.66 -8.77
CA VAL A 185 0.82 6.97 -8.26
C VAL A 185 -0.20 6.29 -9.17
N PRO A 186 -0.59 5.02 -8.89
CA PRO A 186 -1.24 4.12 -9.85
C PRO A 186 -2.71 4.46 -10.17
N VAL A 187 -3.01 5.71 -10.55
CA VAL A 187 -4.35 6.17 -10.92
C VAL A 187 -4.90 5.41 -12.12
N GLY A 188 -4.06 5.19 -13.15
CA GLY A 188 -4.43 4.42 -14.32
C GLY A 188 -4.86 2.99 -13.99
N ALA A 189 -4.21 2.34 -13.02
CA ALA A 189 -4.59 1.01 -12.55
C ALA A 189 -5.97 1.02 -11.86
N ALA A 190 -6.26 2.01 -11.03
CA ALA A 190 -7.58 2.15 -10.40
C ALA A 190 -8.69 2.34 -11.45
N ARG A 191 -8.43 3.13 -12.50
CA ARG A 191 -9.37 3.31 -13.62
C ARG A 191 -9.61 2.02 -14.39
N ARG A 192 -8.55 1.25 -14.71
CA ARG A 192 -8.69 -0.07 -15.37
C ARG A 192 -9.48 -1.08 -14.52
N LEU A 193 -9.41 -0.97 -13.19
CA LEU A 193 -10.20 -1.77 -12.26
C LEU A 193 -11.65 -1.26 -12.11
N GLY A 194 -12.03 -0.24 -12.88
CA GLY A 194 -13.41 0.25 -13.01
C GLY A 194 -13.79 1.36 -12.03
N ALA A 195 -12.83 1.97 -11.32
CA ALA A 195 -13.10 3.07 -10.39
C ALA A 195 -13.78 4.25 -11.09
N ARG A 196 -14.96 4.67 -10.61
CA ARG A 196 -15.68 5.84 -11.11
C ARG A 196 -15.03 7.14 -10.65
N ARG A 197 -14.54 7.16 -9.43
CA ARG A 197 -13.83 8.28 -8.79
C ARG A 197 -12.52 7.81 -8.21
N VAL A 198 -11.50 8.65 -8.30
CA VAL A 198 -10.17 8.35 -7.80
C VAL A 198 -9.71 9.47 -6.87
N LEU A 199 -9.50 9.13 -5.60
CA LEU A 199 -8.73 9.88 -4.64
C LEU A 199 -7.29 9.39 -4.70
N ALA A 200 -6.35 10.22 -5.14
CA ALA A 200 -4.94 9.89 -5.14
C ALA A 200 -4.20 10.59 -4.00
N VAL A 201 -3.27 9.88 -3.38
CA VAL A 201 -2.35 10.41 -2.36
C VAL A 201 -0.93 10.24 -2.89
N ASP A 202 -0.26 11.35 -3.18
CA ASP A 202 1.10 11.39 -3.69
C ASP A 202 2.06 11.73 -2.54
N VAL A 203 2.92 10.78 -2.19
CA VAL A 203 3.99 10.94 -1.19
C VAL A 203 5.38 10.73 -1.80
N THR A 204 5.50 10.82 -3.12
CA THR A 204 6.79 10.67 -3.81
C THR A 204 7.83 11.67 -3.30
N PHE A 205 9.10 11.28 -3.34
CA PHE A 205 10.20 12.14 -2.90
C PHE A 205 10.36 13.34 -3.82
N PRO A 206 10.48 14.57 -3.29
CA PRO A 206 10.99 15.69 -4.06
C PRO A 206 12.49 15.47 -4.33
N PRO A 207 12.93 15.59 -5.60
CA PRO A 207 14.33 15.28 -5.98
C PRO A 207 15.39 16.17 -5.30
N GLU A 208 14.99 17.34 -4.85
CA GLU A 208 15.86 18.36 -4.26
C GLU A 208 16.39 17.96 -2.86
N GLN A 209 15.81 16.94 -2.23
CA GLN A 209 16.14 16.51 -0.86
C GLN A 209 17.17 15.37 -0.81
N ALA A 210 17.87 15.05 -1.91
CA ALA A 210 18.83 13.96 -1.93
C ALA A 210 20.20 14.40 -1.42
N ASP A 211 20.78 13.58 -0.55
CA ASP A 211 22.19 13.65 -0.21
C ASP A 211 22.99 12.76 -1.19
N LEU A 212 23.99 13.33 -1.86
CA LEU A 212 24.75 12.66 -2.93
C LEU A 212 26.18 12.40 -2.46
N ALA A 213 26.35 11.34 -1.67
CA ALA A 213 27.64 10.99 -1.10
C ALA A 213 28.49 10.05 -2.01
N ASP A 214 27.82 9.24 -2.84
CA ASP A 214 28.49 8.25 -3.67
C ASP A 214 27.74 7.97 -5.01
N PRO A 215 28.34 7.19 -5.95
CA PRO A 215 27.70 6.86 -7.23
C PRO A 215 26.38 6.12 -7.10
N PHE A 216 26.14 5.38 -6.02
CA PHE A 216 24.90 4.68 -5.78
C PHE A 216 23.79 5.68 -5.42
N ASP A 217 24.09 6.67 -4.58
CA ASP A 217 23.20 7.78 -4.27
C ASP A 217 22.81 8.54 -5.54
N ALA A 218 23.78 8.78 -6.44
CA ALA A 218 23.53 9.44 -7.72
C ALA A 218 22.59 8.61 -8.63
N LEU A 219 22.76 7.29 -8.68
CA LEU A 219 21.85 6.40 -9.41
C LEU A 219 20.44 6.44 -8.81
N TYR A 220 20.32 6.36 -7.48
CA TYR A 220 19.05 6.39 -6.78
C TYR A 220 18.35 7.74 -6.97
N GLN A 221 19.11 8.84 -6.95
CA GLN A 221 18.61 10.17 -7.26
C GLN A 221 18.06 10.25 -8.70
N ALA A 222 18.77 9.69 -9.67
CA ALA A 222 18.30 9.66 -11.05
C ALA A 222 16.96 8.90 -11.18
N ILE A 223 16.83 7.75 -10.50
CA ILE A 223 15.59 7.01 -10.42
C ILE A 223 14.50 7.87 -9.75
N SER A 224 14.81 8.57 -8.67
CA SER A 224 13.85 9.43 -7.95
C SER A 224 13.35 10.58 -8.83
N ILE A 225 14.23 11.20 -9.64
CA ILE A 225 13.86 12.24 -10.62
C ILE A 225 12.88 11.67 -11.66
N LEU A 226 13.19 10.51 -12.23
CA LEU A 226 12.33 9.85 -13.23
C LEU A 226 10.98 9.45 -12.62
N THR A 227 11.00 8.87 -11.42
CA THR A 227 9.79 8.48 -10.67
C THR A 227 8.92 9.70 -10.37
N ARG A 228 9.53 10.82 -9.95
CA ARG A 228 8.78 12.06 -9.69
C ARG A 228 8.12 12.60 -10.96
N ARG A 229 8.82 12.59 -12.09
CA ARG A 229 8.25 13.01 -13.38
C ARG A 229 7.08 12.14 -13.78
N LEU A 230 7.23 10.83 -13.67
CA LEU A 230 6.16 9.88 -13.96
C LEU A 230 4.96 10.05 -13.01
N ALA A 231 5.21 10.34 -11.72
CA ALA A 231 4.15 10.62 -10.76
C ALA A 231 3.29 11.82 -11.16
N LEU A 232 3.90 12.88 -11.71
CA LEU A 232 3.17 14.05 -12.19
C LEU A 232 2.20 13.72 -13.34
N GLU A 233 2.58 12.78 -14.20
CA GLU A 233 1.73 12.29 -15.29
C GLU A 233 0.63 11.35 -14.76
N ASP A 234 1.00 10.38 -13.94
CA ASP A 234 0.07 9.38 -13.37
C ASP A 234 -1.08 10.02 -12.58
N ARG A 235 -0.76 11.00 -11.73
CA ARG A 235 -1.73 11.64 -10.83
C ARG A 235 -2.71 12.57 -11.53
N ALA A 236 -2.40 13.02 -12.75
CA ALA A 236 -3.27 13.93 -13.54
C ALA A 236 -4.66 13.35 -13.81
N GLY A 237 -4.81 12.00 -13.81
CA GLY A 237 -6.10 11.32 -13.98
C GLY A 237 -6.96 11.20 -12.71
N ALA A 238 -6.51 11.73 -11.55
CA ALA A 238 -7.26 11.69 -10.30
C ALA A 238 -8.38 12.73 -10.27
N ASP A 239 -9.54 12.39 -9.69
CA ASP A 239 -10.62 13.38 -9.44
C ASP A 239 -10.29 14.30 -8.26
N LEU A 240 -9.51 13.78 -7.31
CA LEU A 240 -8.95 14.55 -6.19
C LEU A 240 -7.55 14.05 -5.88
N LEU A 241 -6.61 14.97 -5.81
CA LEU A 241 -5.25 14.73 -5.39
C LEU A 241 -5.03 15.33 -3.99
N ILE A 242 -4.45 14.55 -3.10
CA ILE A 242 -3.83 14.98 -1.86
C ILE A 242 -2.33 14.78 -2.00
N GLU A 243 -1.57 15.86 -1.93
CA GLU A 243 -0.11 15.86 -1.88
C GLU A 243 0.28 16.45 -0.51
N PRO A 244 0.50 15.60 0.50
CA PRO A 244 0.78 16.08 1.84
C PRO A 244 2.10 16.85 1.88
N ASN A 245 2.09 18.02 2.52
CA ASN A 245 3.32 18.75 2.82
C ASN A 245 4.05 18.04 3.94
N LEU A 246 4.80 16.99 3.57
CA LEU A 246 5.54 16.15 4.51
C LEU A 246 6.85 16.82 4.88
N PRO A 247 7.21 16.86 6.19
CA PRO A 247 8.45 17.43 6.62
C PRO A 247 9.65 16.69 6.04
N GLU A 248 10.74 17.42 5.85
CA GLU A 248 12.04 16.80 5.61
C GLU A 248 12.40 15.94 6.82
N HIS A 249 13.04 14.82 6.56
CA HIS A 249 13.45 13.90 7.61
C HIS A 249 14.77 13.24 7.27
N HIS A 250 15.64 13.22 8.27
CA HIS A 250 16.97 12.60 8.22
C HIS A 250 17.05 11.37 9.13
N ASP A 251 15.97 11.07 9.85
CA ASP A 251 15.87 9.92 10.76
C ASP A 251 14.50 9.25 10.68
N MET A 252 14.38 8.11 11.36
CA MET A 252 13.14 7.35 11.50
C MET A 252 12.69 7.30 12.97
N SER A 253 12.91 8.39 13.71
CA SER A 253 12.46 8.51 15.09
C SER A 253 10.93 8.45 15.18
N ALA A 254 10.40 8.07 16.36
CA ALA A 254 8.97 8.06 16.58
C ALA A 254 8.34 9.46 16.41
N ALA A 255 9.11 10.52 16.70
CA ALA A 255 8.67 11.90 16.50
C ALA A 255 8.54 12.23 15.00
N THR A 256 9.52 11.83 14.18
CA THR A 256 9.50 12.00 12.73
C THR A 256 8.33 11.23 12.11
N LEU A 257 8.15 9.95 12.47
CA LEU A 257 7.04 9.15 11.97
C LEU A 257 5.69 9.75 12.31
N LYS A 258 5.54 10.25 13.56
CA LYS A 258 4.32 10.95 13.97
C LYS A 258 4.11 12.23 13.17
N ALA A 259 5.14 13.03 12.93
CA ALA A 259 5.05 14.25 12.15
C ALA A 259 4.58 14.01 10.71
N LEU A 260 5.04 12.90 10.09
CA LEU A 260 4.59 12.47 8.76
C LEU A 260 3.09 12.10 8.76
N VAL A 261 2.64 11.34 9.77
CA VAL A 261 1.21 10.99 9.94
C VAL A 261 0.38 12.25 10.11
N ASP A 262 0.78 13.14 11.03
CA ASP A 262 0.05 14.38 11.32
C ASP A 262 -0.02 15.29 10.08
N ALA A 263 1.02 15.35 9.26
CA ALA A 263 1.01 16.11 8.01
C ALA A 263 0.04 15.54 6.99
N GLY A 264 -0.02 14.20 6.85
CA GLY A 264 -1.00 13.52 6.00
C GLY A 264 -2.44 13.81 6.45
N GLU A 265 -2.70 13.75 7.74
CA GLU A 265 -4.01 14.03 8.33
C GLU A 265 -4.43 15.48 8.07
N ARG A 266 -3.56 16.48 8.37
CA ARG A 266 -3.85 17.90 8.10
C ARG A 266 -4.22 18.13 6.64
N SER A 267 -3.43 17.61 5.71
CA SER A 267 -3.69 17.80 4.28
C SER A 267 -5.04 17.22 3.83
N ALA A 268 -5.44 16.08 4.41
CA ALA A 268 -6.75 15.50 4.14
C ALA A 268 -7.89 16.32 4.79
N LEU A 269 -7.70 16.83 6.01
CA LEU A 269 -8.69 17.68 6.68
C LEU A 269 -8.89 19.01 5.93
N GLU A 270 -7.83 19.62 5.42
CA GLU A 270 -7.91 20.81 4.55
C GLU A 270 -8.71 20.54 3.27
N ALA A 271 -8.58 19.34 2.71
CA ALA A 271 -9.32 18.90 1.54
C ALA A 271 -10.74 18.37 1.86
N MET A 272 -11.18 18.36 3.13
CA MET A 272 -12.40 17.66 3.58
C MET A 272 -13.68 18.07 2.81
N PRO A 273 -13.95 19.34 2.49
CA PRO A 273 -15.13 19.69 1.69
C PRO A 273 -15.12 19.01 0.30
N ARG A 274 -13.95 18.94 -0.34
CA ARG A 274 -13.77 18.27 -1.64
C ARG A 274 -13.87 16.75 -1.51
N LEU A 275 -13.34 16.17 -0.43
CA LEU A 275 -13.46 14.75 -0.12
C LEU A 275 -14.94 14.36 0.05
N ARG A 276 -15.71 15.09 0.84
CA ARG A 276 -17.15 14.83 1.02
C ARG A 276 -17.90 14.90 -0.32
N ALA A 277 -17.60 15.88 -1.17
CA ALA A 277 -18.21 16.00 -2.49
C ALA A 277 -17.81 14.81 -3.41
N LEU A 278 -16.56 14.33 -3.34
CA LEU A 278 -16.09 13.19 -4.10
C LEU A 278 -16.88 11.91 -3.73
N PHE A 279 -17.02 11.65 -2.43
CA PHE A 279 -17.70 10.45 -1.93
C PHE A 279 -19.23 10.52 -2.12
N ALA A 280 -19.87 11.69 -1.95
CA ALA A 280 -21.30 11.85 -2.17
C ALA A 280 -21.72 11.56 -3.63
N ARG A 281 -20.92 11.99 -4.62
CA ARG A 281 -21.19 11.77 -6.05
C ARG A 281 -20.95 10.32 -6.51
N ALA A 282 -20.30 9.50 -5.70
CA ALA A 282 -20.03 8.10 -6.02
C ALA A 282 -21.22 7.17 -5.70
N GLY A 283 -22.16 7.62 -4.90
CA GLY A 283 -23.39 6.89 -4.52
C GLY A 283 -24.54 7.01 -5.52
N THR A 284 -24.41 7.87 -6.53
CA THR A 284 -25.36 8.03 -7.63
C THR A 284 -24.80 7.40 -8.91
#